data_240a64203e4c0985d08941e4837de0f4
#
_entry.id   240a64203e4c0985d08941e4837de0f4
#
_cell.length_a   1.000
_cell.length_b   1.000
_cell.length_c   1.000
_cell.angle_alpha   90.00
_cell.angle_beta   90.00
_cell.angle_gamma   90.00
#
_symmetry.space_group_name_H-M   'P 1'
#
loop_
_entity.id
_entity.type
_entity.pdbx_description
1 polymer ?
#
loop_
_entity_poly.entity_id
_entity_poly.type
_entity_poly.pdbx_seq_one_letter_code
_entity_poly.pdbx_strand_id
1 'polypeptide(L)'
;PDTDTAETVAERVEAALRRLRLDYVDIFHFHAVRPASYEYHRDVLAPALVRLKEQGKVRHVGITETGPNDPEQKMLAQAIQEHPWEVIMLAYSLLNQGARHGIFPTTMRRGIGTLLMSVVRNIFSNAAYRRATFAKLVEQGRLDASILSDGDPLGFLVAAGAAENITDAAYRYARHEQGVDVVLFGTGDK
;
A
#
# COMPACT_ATOMS: atom_id res chain seq x y z
N PRO A 1 18.40 -0.04 1.08
CA PRO A 1 19.46 -0.79 1.71
C PRO A 1 20.00 0.00 2.90
N ASP A 2 20.47 -0.70 3.93
CA ASP A 2 20.92 -0.15 5.21
C ASP A 2 22.25 0.66 5.10
N THR A 3 22.63 1.07 3.90
CA THR A 3 23.84 1.86 3.59
C THR A 3 23.56 3.25 3.06
N ASP A 4 22.28 3.65 2.95
CA ASP A 4 21.93 4.99 2.51
C ASP A 4 22.29 6.00 3.59
N THR A 5 22.80 7.17 3.19
CA THR A 5 23.08 8.31 4.06
C THR A 5 22.16 9.49 3.70
N ALA A 6 22.14 10.51 4.52
CA ALA A 6 21.41 11.74 4.23
C ALA A 6 21.83 12.37 2.89
N GLU A 7 23.13 12.29 2.56
CA GLU A 7 23.69 12.78 1.30
C GLU A 7 23.17 11.96 0.11
N THR A 8 23.18 10.62 0.20
CA THR A 8 22.68 9.76 -0.88
C THR A 8 21.17 9.95 -1.11
N VAL A 9 20.40 10.27 -0.09
CA VAL A 9 18.97 10.61 -0.25
C VAL A 9 18.82 11.89 -1.09
N ALA A 10 19.58 12.93 -0.77
CA ALA A 10 19.54 14.20 -1.51
C ALA A 10 19.96 14.01 -2.97
N GLU A 11 21.06 13.30 -3.21
CA GLU A 11 21.55 12.98 -4.57
C GLU A 11 20.50 12.23 -5.40
N ARG A 12 19.81 11.26 -4.80
CA ARG A 12 18.75 10.50 -5.49
C ARG A 12 17.56 11.35 -5.87
N VAL A 13 17.08 12.21 -4.97
CA VAL A 13 16.00 13.15 -5.29
C VAL A 13 16.42 14.07 -6.44
N GLU A 14 17.59 14.67 -6.37
CA GLU A 14 18.08 15.55 -7.43
C GLU A 14 18.31 14.82 -8.76
N ALA A 15 18.80 13.59 -8.72
CA ALA A 15 18.92 12.76 -9.91
C ALA A 15 17.54 12.43 -10.51
N ALA A 16 16.53 12.15 -9.68
CA ALA A 16 15.16 11.91 -10.14
C ALA A 16 14.58 13.17 -10.80
N LEU A 17 14.73 14.34 -10.19
CA LEU A 17 14.26 15.61 -10.74
C LEU A 17 14.90 15.89 -12.10
N ARG A 18 16.23 15.74 -12.21
CA ARG A 18 16.95 15.92 -13.51
C ARG A 18 16.42 14.95 -14.58
N ARG A 19 16.21 13.67 -14.25
CA ARG A 19 15.70 12.66 -15.20
C ARG A 19 14.28 12.95 -15.65
N LEU A 20 13.45 13.43 -14.74
CA LEU A 20 12.05 13.80 -15.00
C LEU A 20 11.93 15.17 -15.66
N ARG A 21 12.99 15.99 -15.65
CA ARG A 21 13.01 17.40 -16.08
C ARG A 21 11.97 18.22 -15.32
N LEU A 22 11.94 18.05 -13.99
CA LEU A 22 11.05 18.74 -13.08
C LEU A 22 11.86 19.51 -12.04
N ASP A 23 11.31 20.61 -11.55
CA ASP A 23 11.89 21.39 -10.46
C ASP A 23 11.53 20.82 -9.10
N TYR A 24 10.41 20.10 -9.01
CA TYR A 24 9.94 19.45 -7.79
C TYR A 24 9.12 18.18 -8.10
N VAL A 25 8.93 17.38 -7.07
CA VAL A 25 7.94 16.27 -7.05
C VAL A 25 6.95 16.49 -5.93
N ASP A 26 5.69 16.10 -6.15
CA ASP A 26 4.65 16.27 -5.13
C ASP A 26 4.87 15.35 -3.93
N ILE A 27 5.23 14.10 -4.16
CA ILE A 27 5.45 13.14 -3.09
C ILE A 27 6.75 12.38 -3.35
N PHE A 28 7.58 12.24 -2.32
CA PHE A 28 8.73 11.35 -2.35
C PHE A 28 8.66 10.37 -1.18
N HIS A 29 8.72 9.06 -1.48
CA HIS A 29 8.62 8.01 -0.46
C HIS A 29 9.96 7.34 -0.20
N PHE A 30 10.25 7.04 1.08
CA PHE A 30 11.13 5.92 1.40
C PHE A 30 10.41 4.62 1.08
N HIS A 31 11.01 3.82 0.21
CA HIS A 31 10.37 2.64 -0.36
C HIS A 31 10.67 1.38 0.45
N ALA A 32 9.62 0.62 0.78
CA ALA A 32 9.70 -0.70 1.38
C ALA A 32 10.49 -0.72 2.70
N VAL A 33 10.20 0.21 3.59
CA VAL A 33 10.84 0.31 4.91
C VAL A 33 10.40 -0.84 5.80
N ARG A 34 11.36 -1.52 6.42
CA ARG A 34 11.11 -2.64 7.34
C ARG A 34 11.04 -2.12 8.79
N PRO A 35 10.31 -2.82 9.69
CA PRO A 35 10.30 -2.44 11.11
C PRO A 35 11.71 -2.27 11.70
N ALA A 36 12.63 -3.19 11.40
CA ALA A 36 14.00 -3.16 11.91
C ALA A 36 14.86 -1.98 11.42
N SER A 37 14.49 -1.34 10.30
CA SER A 37 15.22 -0.18 9.76
C SER A 37 14.46 1.13 9.91
N TYR A 38 13.28 1.10 10.51
CA TYR A 38 12.41 2.27 10.57
C TYR A 38 13.04 3.45 11.33
N GLU A 39 13.64 3.20 12.50
CA GLU A 39 14.28 4.25 13.29
C GLU A 39 15.42 4.93 12.53
N TYR A 40 16.21 4.18 11.79
CA TYR A 40 17.26 4.74 10.93
C TYR A 40 16.67 5.64 9.84
N HIS A 41 15.57 5.23 9.21
CA HIS A 41 14.89 6.07 8.21
C HIS A 41 14.33 7.34 8.84
N ARG A 42 13.71 7.25 10.01
CA ARG A 42 13.16 8.41 10.73
C ARG A 42 14.24 9.39 11.19
N ASP A 43 15.30 8.88 11.86
CA ASP A 43 16.23 9.72 12.60
C ASP A 43 17.42 10.18 11.73
N VAL A 44 17.82 9.40 10.74
CA VAL A 44 19.00 9.69 9.93
C VAL A 44 18.62 10.16 8.51
N LEU A 45 17.68 9.47 7.84
CA LEU A 45 17.39 9.74 6.44
C LEU A 45 16.30 10.79 6.24
N ALA A 46 15.22 10.75 7.04
CA ALA A 46 14.08 11.65 6.88
C ALA A 46 14.44 13.13 7.04
N PRO A 47 15.39 13.55 7.90
CA PRO A 47 15.83 14.94 7.95
C PRO A 47 16.36 15.48 6.61
N ALA A 48 16.94 14.63 5.76
CA ALA A 48 17.36 15.05 4.42
C ALA A 48 16.15 15.35 3.50
N LEU A 49 15.09 14.53 3.54
CA LEU A 49 13.85 14.82 2.80
C LEU A 49 13.13 16.07 3.32
N VAL A 50 13.14 16.28 4.63
CA VAL A 50 12.56 17.51 5.23
C VAL A 50 13.29 18.74 4.71
N ARG A 51 14.64 18.75 4.67
CA ARG A 51 15.40 19.85 4.07
C ARG A 51 15.10 20.05 2.58
N LEU A 52 14.92 18.97 1.81
CA LEU A 52 14.53 19.06 0.40
C LEU A 52 13.11 19.62 0.22
N LYS A 53 12.22 19.35 1.16
CA LYS A 53 10.90 19.96 1.22
C LYS A 53 10.99 21.46 1.50
N GLU A 54 11.79 21.88 2.47
CA GLU A 54 12.06 23.29 2.77
C GLU A 54 12.66 24.04 1.56
N GLN A 55 13.45 23.36 0.73
CA GLN A 55 13.99 23.87 -0.54
C GLN A 55 12.95 23.88 -1.69
N GLY A 56 11.74 23.38 -1.47
CA GLY A 56 10.70 23.30 -2.49
C GLY A 56 10.88 22.18 -3.53
N LYS A 57 11.84 21.27 -3.34
CA LYS A 57 12.11 20.14 -4.27
C LYS A 57 11.19 18.95 -4.05
N VAL A 58 10.62 18.81 -2.87
CA VAL A 58 9.63 17.78 -2.48
C VAL A 58 8.50 18.48 -1.76
N ARG A 59 7.25 18.22 -2.12
CA ARG A 59 6.09 18.82 -1.42
C ARG A 59 5.70 18.02 -0.18
N HIS A 60 5.66 16.70 -0.28
CA HIS A 60 5.24 15.81 0.80
C HIS A 60 6.21 14.65 1.00
N VAL A 61 6.55 14.38 2.25
CA VAL A 61 7.41 13.29 2.67
C VAL A 61 6.58 12.05 2.94
N GLY A 62 6.92 10.95 2.27
CA GLY A 62 6.18 9.70 2.38
C GLY A 62 7.02 8.49 2.79
N ILE A 63 6.33 7.42 3.16
CA ILE A 63 6.92 6.14 3.52
C ILE A 63 6.04 5.00 3.02
N THR A 64 6.66 3.89 2.58
CA THR A 64 5.93 2.70 2.16
C THR A 64 6.30 1.46 2.96
N GLU A 65 5.34 0.58 3.18
CA GLU A 65 5.58 -0.69 3.86
C GLU A 65 6.21 -1.75 2.95
N THR A 66 6.61 -2.89 3.55
CA THR A 66 7.16 -4.05 2.84
C THR A 66 6.17 -5.21 2.67
N GLY A 67 4.90 -5.04 2.94
CA GLY A 67 3.84 -6.05 2.83
C GLY A 67 4.23 -7.45 3.33
N PRO A 68 4.90 -8.30 2.52
CA PRO A 68 5.23 -9.68 2.92
C PRO A 68 6.12 -9.81 4.15
N ASN A 69 6.95 -8.81 4.44
CA ASN A 69 7.89 -8.82 5.57
C ASN A 69 7.33 -8.16 6.83
N ASP A 70 6.17 -7.51 6.73
CA ASP A 70 5.47 -6.87 7.83
C ASP A 70 3.95 -7.00 7.63
N PRO A 71 3.40 -8.24 7.66
CA PRO A 71 1.98 -8.47 7.36
C PRO A 71 1.03 -7.82 8.36
N GLU A 72 1.51 -7.49 9.56
CA GLU A 72 0.76 -6.80 10.61
C GLU A 72 0.90 -5.27 10.52
N GLN A 73 1.65 -4.75 9.54
CA GLN A 73 1.87 -3.31 9.31
C GLN A 73 2.45 -2.58 10.54
N LYS A 74 3.31 -3.25 11.32
CA LYS A 74 3.92 -2.70 12.55
C LYS A 74 4.70 -1.43 12.30
N MET A 75 5.48 -1.40 11.20
CA MET A 75 6.24 -0.21 10.83
C MET A 75 5.31 0.99 10.59
N LEU A 76 4.23 0.81 9.83
CA LEU A 76 3.28 1.90 9.58
C LEU A 76 2.50 2.29 10.84
N ALA A 77 2.13 1.32 11.68
CA ALA A 77 1.45 1.60 12.95
C ALA A 77 2.29 2.51 13.87
N GLN A 78 3.61 2.36 13.83
CA GLN A 78 4.54 3.27 14.51
C GLN A 78 4.66 4.59 13.74
N ALA A 79 4.95 4.56 12.45
CA ALA A 79 5.19 5.74 11.62
C ALA A 79 4.04 6.75 11.67
N ILE A 80 2.79 6.30 11.62
CA ILE A 80 1.62 7.20 11.66
C ILE A 80 1.43 7.92 13.01
N GLN A 81 2.16 7.57 14.06
CA GLN A 81 2.16 8.27 15.34
C GLN A 81 3.25 9.35 15.41
N GLU A 82 4.21 9.30 14.50
CA GLU A 82 5.43 10.10 14.52
C GLU A 82 5.50 11.08 13.34
N HIS A 83 6.49 11.95 13.33
CA HIS A 83 6.81 12.83 12.22
C HIS A 83 8.06 12.31 11.48
N PRO A 84 8.28 12.66 10.22
CA PRO A 84 7.64 13.71 9.43
C PRO A 84 6.64 13.20 8.36
N TRP A 85 6.06 12.03 8.51
CA TRP A 85 5.31 11.34 7.46
C TRP A 85 3.97 12.03 7.16
N GLU A 86 3.78 12.45 5.91
CA GLU A 86 2.58 13.12 5.42
C GLU A 86 1.77 12.24 4.48
N VAL A 87 2.42 11.25 3.87
CA VAL A 87 1.78 10.28 2.97
C VAL A 87 2.32 8.89 3.25
N ILE A 88 1.45 7.91 3.34
CA ILE A 88 1.84 6.50 3.44
C ILE A 88 1.34 5.71 2.24
N MET A 89 2.10 4.69 1.84
CA MET A 89 1.64 3.72 0.85
C MET A 89 1.59 2.33 1.50
N LEU A 90 0.43 1.68 1.40
CA LEU A 90 0.16 0.43 2.10
C LEU A 90 -0.67 -0.54 1.28
N ALA A 91 -0.57 -1.83 1.61
CA ALA A 91 -1.44 -2.85 1.05
C ALA A 91 -2.77 -2.90 1.81
N TYR A 92 -3.85 -2.77 1.07
CA TYR A 92 -5.21 -3.00 1.56
C TYR A 92 -6.05 -3.58 0.44
N SER A 93 -6.88 -4.55 0.77
CA SER A 93 -7.77 -5.19 -0.20
C SER A 93 -8.94 -5.88 0.51
N LEU A 94 -9.88 -6.40 -0.27
CA LEU A 94 -10.99 -7.22 0.25
C LEU A 94 -10.51 -8.38 1.15
N LEU A 95 -9.35 -8.97 0.84
CA LEU A 95 -8.77 -10.11 1.60
C LEU A 95 -7.66 -9.71 2.59
N ASN A 96 -7.28 -8.42 2.61
CA ASN A 96 -6.32 -7.87 3.57
C ASN A 96 -6.88 -6.58 4.15
N GLN A 97 -7.56 -6.68 5.29
CA GLN A 97 -8.31 -5.57 5.90
C GLN A 97 -7.64 -5.02 7.18
N GLY A 98 -6.40 -5.41 7.48
CA GLY A 98 -5.71 -5.03 8.71
C GLY A 98 -5.66 -3.52 8.97
N ALA A 99 -5.46 -2.73 7.91
CA ALA A 99 -5.38 -1.27 8.01
C ALA A 99 -6.68 -0.59 8.48
N ARG A 100 -7.85 -1.21 8.29
CA ARG A 100 -9.16 -0.64 8.64
C ARG A 100 -9.24 -0.18 10.08
N HIS A 101 -8.71 -0.95 11.00
CA HIS A 101 -8.81 -0.67 12.43
C HIS A 101 -7.51 -0.07 13.01
N GLY A 102 -6.37 -0.43 12.45
CA GLY A 102 -5.05 -0.02 12.96
C GLY A 102 -4.51 1.27 12.37
N ILE A 103 -4.72 1.50 11.09
CA ILE A 103 -4.06 2.57 10.32
C ILE A 103 -5.03 3.72 9.98
N PHE A 104 -6.11 3.44 9.25
CA PHE A 104 -6.99 4.48 8.72
C PHE A 104 -7.58 5.44 9.76
N PRO A 105 -8.04 5.00 10.95
CA PRO A 105 -8.56 5.95 11.93
C PRO A 105 -7.51 6.97 12.39
N THR A 106 -6.25 6.58 12.41
CA THR A 106 -5.15 7.49 12.82
C THR A 106 -4.72 8.40 11.67
N THR A 107 -4.60 7.89 10.45
CA THR A 107 -4.25 8.73 9.28
C THR A 107 -5.30 9.82 9.07
N MET A 108 -6.59 9.50 9.16
CA MET A 108 -7.67 10.49 9.07
C MET A 108 -7.57 11.58 10.15
N ARG A 109 -7.34 11.21 11.41
CA ARG A 109 -7.20 12.19 12.50
C ARG A 109 -5.99 13.08 12.35
N ARG A 110 -4.91 12.57 11.77
CA ARG A 110 -3.64 13.28 11.62
C ARG A 110 -3.46 13.97 10.27
N GLY A 111 -4.40 13.81 9.35
CA GLY A 111 -4.30 14.36 7.99
C GLY A 111 -3.16 13.73 7.17
N ILE A 112 -2.85 12.44 7.40
CA ILE A 112 -1.85 11.70 6.64
C ILE A 112 -2.53 11.08 5.43
N GLY A 113 -2.06 11.42 4.22
CA GLY A 113 -2.58 10.89 2.96
C GLY A 113 -2.27 9.40 2.79
N THR A 114 -3.18 8.66 2.17
CA THR A 114 -3.06 7.19 1.97
C THR A 114 -3.10 6.81 0.50
N LEU A 115 -2.09 6.05 0.06
CA LEU A 115 -2.06 5.42 -1.27
C LEU A 115 -2.13 3.91 -1.10
N LEU A 116 -3.13 3.27 -1.71
CA LEU A 116 -3.26 1.82 -1.65
C LEU A 116 -2.52 1.14 -2.79
N MET A 117 -1.69 0.17 -2.44
CA MET A 117 -1.07 -0.78 -3.37
C MET A 117 -1.66 -2.18 -3.17
N SER A 118 -1.46 -3.04 -4.17
CA SER A 118 -1.84 -4.46 -4.09
C SER A 118 -3.34 -4.72 -3.87
N VAL A 119 -4.19 -3.80 -4.24
CA VAL A 119 -5.66 -3.92 -4.15
C VAL A 119 -6.15 -5.11 -4.97
N VAL A 120 -5.63 -5.25 -6.19
CA VAL A 120 -5.88 -6.42 -7.05
C VAL A 120 -4.58 -7.21 -7.23
N ARG A 121 -4.65 -8.50 -6.88
CA ARG A 121 -3.59 -9.50 -7.08
C ARG A 121 -4.19 -10.69 -7.80
N ASN A 122 -3.37 -11.71 -8.14
CA ASN A 122 -3.79 -12.90 -8.88
C ASN A 122 -5.06 -13.55 -8.32
N ILE A 123 -5.30 -13.46 -7.01
CA ILE A 123 -6.51 -14.00 -6.38
C ILE A 123 -7.80 -13.35 -6.92
N PHE A 124 -7.76 -12.11 -7.38
CA PHE A 124 -8.91 -11.41 -7.94
C PHE A 124 -8.95 -11.50 -9.48
N SER A 125 -7.80 -11.44 -10.14
CA SER A 125 -7.71 -11.37 -11.61
C SER A 125 -7.64 -12.73 -12.32
N ASN A 126 -7.25 -13.81 -11.62
CA ASN A 126 -7.07 -15.14 -12.20
C ASN A 126 -7.99 -16.18 -11.54
N ALA A 127 -9.03 -16.61 -12.23
CA ALA A 127 -10.02 -17.54 -11.72
C ALA A 127 -9.44 -18.92 -11.36
N ALA A 128 -8.52 -19.45 -12.18
CA ALA A 128 -7.89 -20.74 -11.90
C ALA A 128 -7.01 -20.68 -10.64
N TYR A 129 -6.20 -19.64 -10.50
CA TYR A 129 -5.39 -19.41 -9.31
C TYR A 129 -6.27 -19.24 -8.06
N ARG A 130 -7.35 -18.47 -8.17
CA ARG A 130 -8.32 -18.27 -7.08
C ARG A 130 -8.91 -19.59 -6.62
N ARG A 131 -9.48 -20.38 -7.56
CA ARG A 131 -10.09 -21.67 -7.23
C ARG A 131 -9.09 -22.63 -6.56
N ALA A 132 -7.88 -22.74 -7.09
CA ALA A 132 -6.81 -23.57 -6.49
C ALA A 132 -6.43 -23.09 -5.08
N THR A 133 -6.35 -21.78 -4.86
CA THR A 133 -6.04 -21.21 -3.55
C THR A 133 -7.13 -21.52 -2.53
N PHE A 134 -8.40 -21.33 -2.90
CA PHE A 134 -9.53 -21.64 -2.02
C PHE A 134 -9.62 -23.14 -1.72
N ALA A 135 -9.41 -24.01 -2.73
CA ALA A 135 -9.37 -25.46 -2.51
C ALA A 135 -8.31 -25.87 -1.48
N LYS A 136 -7.11 -25.30 -1.58
CA LYS A 136 -6.04 -25.53 -0.59
C LYS A 136 -6.41 -25.05 0.81
N LEU A 137 -7.14 -23.94 0.96
CA LEU A 137 -7.59 -23.46 2.25
C LEU A 137 -8.68 -24.36 2.86
N VAL A 138 -9.54 -24.95 2.03
CA VAL A 138 -10.51 -25.97 2.44
C VAL A 138 -9.80 -27.25 2.90
N GLU A 139 -8.84 -27.76 2.14
CA GLU A 139 -8.02 -28.92 2.52
C GLU A 139 -7.29 -28.72 3.87
N GLN A 140 -6.90 -27.50 4.16
CA GLN A 140 -6.27 -27.12 5.45
C GLN A 140 -7.28 -26.91 6.59
N GLY A 141 -8.58 -27.11 6.34
CA GLY A 141 -9.62 -26.86 7.33
C GLY A 141 -9.82 -25.39 7.72
N ARG A 142 -9.32 -24.45 6.89
CA ARG A 142 -9.40 -23.00 7.14
C ARG A 142 -10.67 -22.36 6.55
N LEU A 143 -11.32 -23.03 5.62
CA LEU A 143 -12.56 -22.62 5.00
C LEU A 143 -13.50 -23.82 4.89
N ASP A 144 -14.79 -23.56 4.93
CA ASP A 144 -15.83 -24.58 4.68
C ASP A 144 -15.85 -24.98 3.20
N ALA A 145 -16.08 -26.26 2.91
CA ALA A 145 -16.10 -26.80 1.57
C ALA A 145 -17.20 -26.19 0.67
N SER A 146 -18.28 -25.70 1.27
CA SER A 146 -19.38 -25.05 0.56
C SER A 146 -18.94 -23.84 -0.26
N ILE A 147 -17.82 -23.20 0.10
CA ILE A 147 -17.28 -22.06 -0.67
C ILE A 147 -16.90 -22.43 -2.13
N LEU A 148 -16.72 -23.73 -2.40
CA LEU A 148 -16.35 -24.25 -3.72
C LEU A 148 -17.55 -24.81 -4.51
N SER A 149 -18.73 -24.92 -3.91
CA SER A 149 -19.90 -25.61 -4.51
C SER A 149 -20.53 -24.81 -5.65
N ASP A 150 -20.55 -23.48 -5.56
CA ASP A 150 -21.33 -22.60 -6.43
C ASP A 150 -20.47 -21.90 -7.51
N GLY A 151 -19.44 -22.57 -8.03
CA GLY A 151 -18.63 -22.06 -9.14
C GLY A 151 -17.43 -21.25 -8.66
N ASP A 152 -17.43 -19.93 -8.85
CA ASP A 152 -16.32 -19.07 -8.42
C ASP A 152 -16.46 -18.72 -6.94
N PRO A 153 -15.43 -18.99 -6.10
CA PRO A 153 -15.50 -18.71 -4.65
C PRO A 153 -15.81 -17.25 -4.28
N LEU A 154 -15.52 -16.31 -5.18
CA LEU A 154 -15.83 -14.89 -5.02
C LEU A 154 -16.99 -14.43 -5.93
N GLY A 155 -17.69 -15.35 -6.58
CA GLY A 155 -18.80 -15.04 -7.50
C GLY A 155 -19.92 -14.21 -6.87
N PHE A 156 -20.15 -14.36 -5.57
CA PHE A 156 -21.13 -13.59 -4.82
C PHE A 156 -20.90 -12.06 -4.88
N LEU A 157 -19.66 -11.62 -5.10
CA LEU A 157 -19.33 -10.20 -5.22
C LEU A 157 -19.95 -9.52 -6.45
N VAL A 158 -20.28 -10.30 -7.48
CA VAL A 158 -20.85 -9.80 -8.74
C VAL A 158 -22.29 -10.27 -8.96
N ALA A 159 -22.76 -11.23 -8.20
CA ALA A 159 -24.08 -11.84 -8.34
C ALA A 159 -25.24 -10.82 -8.19
N ALA A 160 -25.07 -9.79 -7.37
CA ALA A 160 -26.07 -8.75 -7.16
C ALA A 160 -25.99 -7.60 -8.19
N GLY A 161 -25.12 -7.69 -9.21
CA GLY A 161 -24.95 -6.66 -10.23
C GLY A 161 -24.29 -5.36 -9.76
N ALA A 162 -23.73 -5.36 -8.55
CA ALA A 162 -23.06 -4.18 -7.99
C ALA A 162 -21.66 -3.91 -8.60
N ALA A 163 -21.09 -4.91 -9.26
CA ALA A 163 -19.81 -4.82 -9.96
C ALA A 163 -19.85 -5.64 -11.25
N GLU A 164 -19.06 -5.25 -12.24
CA GLU A 164 -19.02 -5.92 -13.54
C GLU A 164 -18.28 -7.27 -13.49
N ASN A 165 -17.26 -7.34 -12.65
CA ASN A 165 -16.43 -8.51 -12.43
C ASN A 165 -15.73 -8.43 -11.06
N ILE A 166 -15.05 -9.52 -10.66
CA ILE A 166 -14.39 -9.62 -9.35
C ILE A 166 -13.27 -8.58 -9.19
N THR A 167 -12.56 -8.22 -10.26
CA THR A 167 -11.53 -7.18 -10.25
C THR A 167 -12.15 -5.80 -9.97
N ASP A 168 -13.26 -5.49 -10.65
CA ASP A 168 -14.02 -4.24 -10.39
C ASP A 168 -14.56 -4.20 -8.95
N ALA A 169 -15.11 -5.33 -8.47
CA ALA A 169 -15.57 -5.42 -7.08
C ALA A 169 -14.45 -5.14 -6.08
N ALA A 170 -13.24 -5.68 -6.31
CA ALA A 170 -12.10 -5.45 -5.42
C ALA A 170 -11.65 -3.98 -5.41
N TYR A 171 -11.62 -3.31 -6.58
CA TYR A 171 -11.31 -1.87 -6.64
C TYR A 171 -12.40 -1.03 -5.99
N ARG A 172 -13.67 -1.32 -6.24
CA ARG A 172 -14.80 -0.61 -5.60
C ARG A 172 -14.75 -0.74 -4.09
N TYR A 173 -14.53 -1.96 -3.59
CA TYR A 173 -14.38 -2.20 -2.16
C TYR A 173 -13.29 -1.33 -1.54
N ALA A 174 -12.09 -1.34 -2.12
CA ALA A 174 -10.96 -0.57 -1.59
C ALA A 174 -11.20 0.94 -1.67
N ARG A 175 -11.79 1.43 -2.78
CA ARG A 175 -12.05 2.86 -2.99
C ARG A 175 -13.10 3.42 -2.02
N HIS A 176 -14.05 2.61 -1.58
CA HIS A 176 -15.10 3.03 -0.67
C HIS A 176 -14.75 2.88 0.81
N GLU A 177 -13.55 2.38 1.12
CA GLU A 177 -13.07 2.31 2.50
C GLU A 177 -12.77 3.70 3.04
N GLN A 178 -13.23 3.98 4.27
CA GLN A 178 -12.95 5.25 4.94
C GLN A 178 -11.45 5.36 5.26
N GLY A 179 -10.87 6.51 4.97
CA GLY A 179 -9.44 6.76 5.17
C GLY A 179 -8.56 6.33 3.98
N VAL A 180 -9.18 5.99 2.84
CA VAL A 180 -8.48 5.76 1.57
C VAL A 180 -8.62 6.99 0.68
N ASP A 181 -7.48 7.60 0.32
CA ASP A 181 -7.45 8.76 -0.55
C ASP A 181 -7.20 8.37 -2.01
N VAL A 182 -6.26 7.46 -2.25
CA VAL A 182 -5.87 7.03 -3.59
C VAL A 182 -5.73 5.51 -3.67
N VAL A 183 -6.29 4.92 -4.72
CA VAL A 183 -6.08 3.52 -5.08
C VAL A 183 -5.21 3.46 -6.32
N LEU A 184 -4.03 2.82 -6.21
CA LEU A 184 -3.13 2.63 -7.33
C LEU A 184 -3.65 1.53 -8.26
N PHE A 185 -3.65 1.83 -9.54
CA PHE A 185 -4.00 0.91 -10.61
C PHE A 185 -2.77 0.58 -11.45
N GLY A 186 -2.59 -0.69 -11.76
CA GLY A 186 -1.55 -1.17 -12.67
C GLY A 186 -2.11 -2.24 -13.61
N THR A 187 -1.82 -2.11 -14.91
CA THR A 187 -2.18 -3.11 -15.93
C THR A 187 -0.99 -3.41 -16.81
N GLY A 188 -0.88 -4.68 -17.26
CA GLY A 188 0.05 -5.09 -18.31
C GLY A 188 -0.55 -4.98 -19.71
N ASP A 189 -1.87 -4.76 -19.80
CA ASP A 189 -2.56 -4.58 -21.07
C ASP A 189 -2.34 -3.15 -21.58
N LYS A 190 -2.00 -3.05 -22.87
CA LYS A 190 -1.77 -1.79 -23.57
C LYS A 190 -2.99 -1.38 -24.37
#